data_ad74b386a474dd89caf43d330344e952
#
_entry.id   ad74b386a474dd89caf43d330344e952
#
_cell.length_a   1.000
_cell.length_b   1.000
_cell.length_c   1.000
_cell.angle_alpha   90.00
_cell.angle_beta   90.00
_cell.angle_gamma   90.00
#
_symmetry.space_group_name_H-M   'P 1'
#
loop_
_entity.id
_entity.type
_entity.pdbx_description
1 polymer ?
#
loop_
_entity_poly.entity_id
_entity_poly.type
_entity_poly.pdbx_seq_one_letter_code
_entity_poly.pdbx_strand_id
1 'polypeptide(L)'
;MSGVSVQTLSPERVVSGVLRKLNQGQIEDATACFATDFRYKDHGIGLEFTDKQRLTDFFRKARELYPDYFAQANQTFVSGEHVITQWTLQFTISEPFYTALTRMIPISIAGVSIVRIDDGKIADWADYYDGWTARRTPLAEHFTEWIEY
;
A
#
# COMPACT_ATOMS: atom_id res chain seq x y z
N MET A 1 -6.20 -13.51 -39.94
CA MET A 1 -5.27 -13.02 -38.89
C MET A 1 -6.01 -12.94 -37.57
N SER A 2 -5.71 -13.84 -36.68
CA SER A 2 -6.23 -13.77 -35.32
C SER A 2 -5.44 -12.70 -34.56
N GLY A 3 -6.03 -11.54 -34.33
CA GLY A 3 -5.50 -10.57 -33.39
C GLY A 3 -5.49 -11.21 -32.00
N VAL A 4 -4.33 -11.30 -31.34
CA VAL A 4 -4.25 -11.65 -29.93
C VAL A 4 -4.92 -10.51 -29.16
N SER A 5 -6.16 -10.72 -28.73
CA SER A 5 -6.80 -9.76 -27.83
C SER A 5 -6.09 -9.84 -26.49
N VAL A 6 -5.31 -8.80 -26.16
CA VAL A 6 -4.79 -8.61 -24.82
C VAL A 6 -5.99 -8.40 -23.92
N GLN A 7 -6.34 -9.41 -23.13
CA GLN A 7 -7.40 -9.26 -22.13
C GLN A 7 -6.93 -8.28 -21.07
N THR A 8 -7.54 -7.09 -21.04
CA THR A 8 -7.36 -6.15 -19.96
C THR A 8 -7.89 -6.78 -18.67
N LEU A 9 -7.08 -6.77 -17.61
CA LEU A 9 -7.52 -7.25 -16.29
C LEU A 9 -8.70 -6.41 -15.80
N SER A 10 -9.66 -7.05 -15.13
CA SER A 10 -10.72 -6.33 -14.44
C SER A 10 -10.12 -5.39 -13.37
N PRO A 11 -10.78 -4.27 -13.03
CA PRO A 11 -10.30 -3.36 -11.98
C PRO A 11 -9.99 -4.07 -10.67
N GLU A 12 -10.82 -5.01 -10.25
CA GLU A 12 -10.61 -5.82 -9.05
C GLU A 12 -9.30 -6.62 -9.11
N ARG A 13 -8.99 -7.23 -10.24
CA ARG A 13 -7.75 -8.00 -10.42
C ARG A 13 -6.51 -7.13 -10.43
N VAL A 14 -6.59 -5.92 -10.91
CA VAL A 14 -5.49 -4.96 -10.85
C VAL A 14 -5.14 -4.66 -9.39
N VAL A 15 -6.14 -4.35 -8.58
CA VAL A 15 -5.95 -4.05 -7.14
C VAL A 15 -5.46 -5.26 -6.37
N SER A 16 -6.09 -6.42 -6.52
CA SER A 16 -5.64 -7.65 -5.85
C SER A 16 -4.24 -8.06 -6.27
N GLY A 17 -3.87 -7.82 -7.52
CA GLY A 17 -2.53 -8.05 -8.04
C GLY A 17 -1.47 -7.17 -7.38
N VAL A 18 -1.78 -5.91 -7.14
CA VAL A 18 -0.88 -4.98 -6.42
C VAL A 18 -0.66 -5.44 -4.98
N LEU A 19 -1.73 -5.75 -4.25
CA LEU A 19 -1.63 -6.23 -2.86
C LEU A 19 -0.79 -7.52 -2.78
N ARG A 20 -1.02 -8.46 -3.69
CA ARG A 20 -0.23 -9.69 -3.75
C ARG A 20 1.25 -9.42 -4.00
N LYS A 21 1.57 -8.56 -4.95
CA LYS A 21 2.96 -8.19 -5.27
C LYS A 21 3.64 -7.51 -4.09
N LEU A 22 2.96 -6.60 -3.42
CA LEU A 22 3.48 -5.95 -2.21
C LEU A 22 3.74 -6.98 -1.11
N ASN A 23 2.82 -7.92 -0.88
CA ASN A 23 2.98 -8.99 0.11
C ASN A 23 4.17 -9.91 -0.20
N GLN A 24 4.49 -10.08 -1.47
CA GLN A 24 5.60 -10.92 -1.94
C GLN A 24 6.92 -10.15 -2.04
N GLY A 25 6.93 -8.86 -1.74
CA GLY A 25 8.13 -8.02 -1.86
C GLY A 25 8.48 -7.64 -3.30
N GLN A 26 7.58 -7.84 -4.25
CA GLN A 26 7.74 -7.47 -5.67
C GLN A 26 7.35 -6.00 -5.87
N ILE A 27 8.13 -5.10 -5.30
CA ILE A 27 7.77 -3.68 -5.18
C ILE A 27 7.69 -2.99 -6.54
N GLU A 28 8.69 -3.20 -7.40
CA GLU A 28 8.74 -2.58 -8.74
C GLU A 28 7.57 -3.07 -9.61
N ASP A 29 7.23 -4.35 -9.54
CA ASP A 29 6.10 -4.92 -10.25
C ASP A 29 4.77 -4.34 -9.76
N ALA A 30 4.66 -4.06 -8.47
CA ALA A 30 3.48 -3.42 -7.88
C ALA A 30 3.34 -1.98 -8.38
N THR A 31 4.40 -1.17 -8.32
CA THR A 31 4.37 0.22 -8.76
C THR A 31 4.24 0.38 -10.28
N ALA A 32 4.65 -0.63 -11.06
CA ALA A 32 4.42 -0.68 -12.50
C ALA A 32 2.93 -0.73 -12.87
N CYS A 33 2.05 -1.14 -11.96
CA CYS A 33 0.60 -1.14 -12.16
C CYS A 33 -0.04 0.26 -12.09
N PHE A 34 0.70 1.27 -11.63
CA PHE A 34 0.25 2.65 -11.56
C PHE A 34 0.44 3.36 -12.91
N ALA A 35 -0.52 4.22 -13.26
CA ALA A 35 -0.40 5.08 -14.43
C ALA A 35 0.80 6.03 -14.27
N THR A 36 1.31 6.56 -15.39
CA THR A 36 2.38 7.57 -15.35
C THR A 36 1.93 8.80 -14.56
N ASP A 37 0.67 9.16 -14.71
CA ASP A 37 0.03 10.31 -14.09
C ASP A 37 -0.92 9.80 -12.99
N PHE A 38 -0.34 9.35 -11.89
CA PHE A 38 -1.05 8.76 -10.77
C PHE A 38 -1.00 9.64 -9.53
N ARG A 39 -1.90 9.35 -8.59
CA ARG A 39 -1.90 9.90 -7.24
C ARG A 39 -2.12 8.79 -6.22
N TYR A 40 -1.23 8.68 -5.26
CA TYR A 40 -1.35 7.79 -4.11
C TYR A 40 -1.42 8.63 -2.85
N LYS A 41 -2.45 8.47 -2.04
CA LYS A 41 -2.61 9.19 -0.78
C LYS A 41 -2.83 8.23 0.38
N ASP A 42 -1.96 8.32 1.36
CA ASP A 42 -2.07 7.62 2.63
C ASP A 42 -2.63 8.60 3.67
N HIS A 43 -3.93 8.49 3.97
CA HIS A 43 -4.60 9.35 4.91
C HIS A 43 -4.27 9.01 6.38
N GLY A 44 -3.80 7.80 6.65
CA GLY A 44 -3.41 7.39 7.99
C GLY A 44 -2.16 8.11 8.48
N ILE A 45 -1.12 8.12 7.65
CA ILE A 45 0.15 8.80 7.95
C ILE A 45 0.13 10.25 7.48
N GLY A 46 -0.62 10.56 6.42
CA GLY A 46 -0.66 11.89 5.81
C GLY A 46 0.38 12.08 4.70
N LEU A 47 0.64 11.03 3.93
CA LEU A 47 1.59 11.05 2.82
C LEU A 47 0.86 11.09 1.48
N GLU A 48 1.44 11.79 0.51
CA GLU A 48 0.96 11.82 -0.88
C GLU A 48 2.12 11.62 -1.84
N PHE A 49 1.90 10.79 -2.85
CA PHE A 49 2.89 10.48 -3.88
C PHE A 49 2.30 10.68 -5.27
N THR A 50 3.04 11.38 -6.12
CA THR A 50 2.78 11.55 -7.55
C THR A 50 4.01 11.12 -8.38
N ASP A 51 5.09 10.79 -7.74
CA ASP A 51 6.34 10.31 -8.32
C ASP A 51 6.49 8.81 -8.06
N LYS A 52 6.63 8.03 -9.12
CA LYS A 52 6.69 6.57 -9.04
C LYS A 52 7.92 6.08 -8.27
N GLN A 53 9.06 6.75 -8.40
CA GLN A 53 10.27 6.39 -7.67
C GLN A 53 10.09 6.60 -6.16
N ARG A 54 9.47 7.69 -5.75
CA ARG A 54 9.20 7.97 -4.33
C ARG A 54 8.20 6.96 -3.75
N LEU A 55 7.17 6.59 -4.50
CA LEU A 55 6.23 5.55 -4.07
C LEU A 55 6.94 4.19 -3.93
N THR A 56 7.80 3.85 -4.86
CA THR A 56 8.62 2.63 -4.82
C THR A 56 9.52 2.62 -3.58
N ASP A 57 10.19 3.72 -3.29
CA ASP A 57 11.06 3.87 -2.13
C ASP A 57 10.27 3.74 -0.81
N PHE A 58 9.05 4.29 -0.77
CA PHE A 58 8.15 4.15 0.37
C PHE A 58 7.79 2.68 0.65
N PHE A 59 7.34 1.95 -0.36
CA PHE A 59 7.01 0.53 -0.21
C PHE A 59 8.24 -0.33 0.12
N ARG A 60 9.38 -0.01 -0.47
CA ARG A 60 10.64 -0.71 -0.19
C ARG A 60 11.07 -0.51 1.26
N LYS A 61 10.93 0.72 1.77
CA LYS A 61 11.24 1.03 3.17
C LYS A 61 10.29 0.32 4.13
N ALA A 62 9.01 0.26 3.80
CA ALA A 62 8.04 -0.49 4.59
C ALA A 62 8.41 -1.98 4.68
N ARG A 63 8.81 -2.59 3.58
CA ARG A 63 9.24 -4.00 3.56
C ARG A 63 10.55 -4.22 4.32
N GLU A 64 11.47 -3.27 4.25
CA GLU A 64 12.73 -3.32 5.00
C GLU A 64 12.49 -3.26 6.51
N LEU A 65 11.64 -2.33 6.96
CA LEU A 65 11.30 -2.17 8.38
C LEU A 65 10.41 -3.29 8.92
N TYR A 66 9.52 -3.81 8.08
CA TYR A 66 8.54 -4.84 8.44
C TYR A 66 8.64 -6.03 7.49
N PRO A 67 9.64 -6.92 7.67
CA PRO A 67 9.81 -8.07 6.76
C PRO A 67 8.61 -9.02 6.71
N ASP A 68 7.81 -9.06 7.77
CA ASP A 68 6.61 -9.87 7.93
C ASP A 68 5.31 -9.14 7.51
N TYR A 69 5.45 -7.96 6.92
CA TYR A 69 4.32 -7.17 6.40
C TYR A 69 3.41 -8.00 5.50
N PHE A 70 2.13 -8.00 5.83
CA PHE A 70 1.11 -8.69 5.05
C PHE A 70 -0.23 -7.94 5.09
N ALA A 71 -0.74 -7.59 3.92
CA ALA A 71 -2.06 -7.00 3.76
C ALA A 71 -3.05 -8.06 3.27
N GLN A 72 -4.04 -8.36 4.10
CA GLN A 72 -5.13 -9.30 3.79
C GLN A 72 -6.32 -8.52 3.27
N ALA A 73 -6.71 -8.74 2.02
CA ALA A 73 -7.99 -8.24 1.51
C ALA A 73 -9.13 -9.07 2.11
N ASN A 74 -10.05 -8.42 2.81
CA ASN A 74 -11.17 -9.07 3.48
C ASN A 74 -12.44 -9.03 2.63
N GLN A 75 -12.71 -7.87 2.01
CA GLN A 75 -13.90 -7.65 1.19
C GLN A 75 -13.61 -6.60 0.12
N THR A 76 -14.08 -6.83 -1.10
CA THR A 76 -13.88 -5.93 -2.22
C THR A 76 -15.21 -5.64 -2.91
N PHE A 77 -15.43 -4.37 -3.22
CA PHE A 77 -16.58 -3.87 -3.96
C PHE A 77 -16.10 -3.15 -5.21
N VAL A 78 -16.80 -3.32 -6.31
CA VAL A 78 -16.49 -2.66 -7.58
C VAL A 78 -17.68 -1.84 -8.03
N SER A 79 -17.42 -0.59 -8.41
CA SER A 79 -18.41 0.31 -9.01
C SER A 79 -17.77 1.05 -10.18
N GLY A 80 -18.06 0.61 -11.41
CA GLY A 80 -17.44 1.18 -12.60
C GLY A 80 -15.92 1.05 -12.58
N GLU A 81 -15.22 2.17 -12.64
CA GLU A 81 -13.75 2.24 -12.58
C GLU A 81 -13.19 2.21 -11.15
N HIS A 82 -14.05 2.26 -10.14
CA HIS A 82 -13.65 2.32 -8.74
C HIS A 82 -13.69 0.94 -8.09
N VAL A 83 -12.65 0.66 -7.32
CA VAL A 83 -12.52 -0.52 -6.48
C VAL A 83 -12.38 -0.07 -5.03
N ILE A 84 -13.22 -0.58 -4.16
CA ILE A 84 -13.16 -0.34 -2.72
C ILE A 84 -12.79 -1.67 -2.07
N THR A 85 -11.66 -1.73 -1.40
CA THR A 85 -11.22 -2.95 -0.71
C THR A 85 -10.98 -2.70 0.77
N GLN A 86 -11.61 -3.50 1.60
CA GLN A 86 -11.33 -3.56 3.03
C GLN A 86 -10.20 -4.55 3.26
N TRP A 87 -9.23 -4.16 4.06
CA TRP A 87 -8.07 -4.98 4.35
C TRP A 87 -7.66 -4.89 5.83
N THR A 88 -6.92 -5.89 6.24
CA THR A 88 -6.20 -5.90 7.51
C THR A 88 -4.71 -5.97 7.20
N LEU A 89 -3.96 -5.03 7.72
CA LEU A 89 -2.52 -4.98 7.62
C LEU A 89 -1.90 -5.50 8.90
N GLN A 90 -1.01 -6.48 8.79
CA GLN A 90 -0.29 -7.06 9.92
C GLN A 90 1.21 -6.95 9.72
N PHE A 91 1.93 -6.57 10.76
CA PHE A 91 3.38 -6.54 10.81
C PHE A 91 3.86 -6.51 12.27
N THR A 92 5.14 -6.72 12.47
CA THR A 92 5.76 -6.69 13.79
C THR A 92 6.76 -5.54 13.86
N ILE A 93 6.69 -4.74 14.92
CA ILE A 93 7.70 -3.74 15.22
C ILE A 93 8.60 -4.23 16.34
N SER A 94 9.89 -3.85 16.27
CA SER A 94 10.81 -4.07 17.37
C SER A 94 11.01 -2.77 18.13
N GLU A 95 10.83 -2.82 19.45
CA GLU A 95 10.95 -1.68 20.34
C GLU A 95 12.03 -1.96 21.38
N PRO A 96 12.96 -1.03 21.63
CA PRO A 96 13.91 -1.17 22.72
C PRO A 96 13.17 -1.29 24.06
N PHE A 97 13.50 -2.34 24.82
CA PHE A 97 12.94 -2.59 26.14
C PHE A 97 14.10 -2.86 27.11
N TYR A 98 14.43 -1.88 27.92
CA TYR A 98 15.66 -1.85 28.71
C TYR A 98 16.96 -1.87 27.86
N THR A 99 18.09 -1.68 28.48
CA THR A 99 19.39 -1.44 27.79
C THR A 99 19.95 -2.62 27.00
N ALA A 100 19.35 -3.81 27.07
CA ALA A 100 19.87 -5.03 26.43
C ALA A 100 18.78 -5.91 25.80
N LEU A 101 17.50 -5.54 25.88
CA LEU A 101 16.39 -6.35 25.42
C LEU A 101 15.58 -5.61 24.36
N THR A 102 15.12 -6.35 23.35
CA THR A 102 14.19 -5.86 22.34
C THR A 102 12.85 -6.54 22.52
N ARG A 103 11.77 -5.77 22.51
CA ARG A 103 10.41 -6.28 22.53
C ARG A 103 9.85 -6.28 21.12
N MET A 104 9.28 -7.42 20.70
CA MET A 104 8.58 -7.57 19.43
C MET A 104 7.09 -7.34 19.67
N ILE A 105 6.50 -6.37 18.97
CA ILE A 105 5.11 -5.98 19.13
C ILE A 105 4.37 -6.26 17.84
N PRO A 106 3.39 -7.19 17.83
CA PRO A 106 2.52 -7.39 16.67
C PRO A 106 1.55 -6.23 16.52
N ILE A 107 1.44 -5.70 15.31
CA ILE A 107 0.53 -4.63 14.95
C ILE A 107 -0.50 -5.18 13.95
N SER A 108 -1.76 -4.82 14.15
CA SER A 108 -2.85 -5.11 13.22
C SER A 108 -3.66 -3.84 12.99
N ILE A 109 -3.80 -3.45 11.74
CA ILE A 109 -4.51 -2.22 11.34
C ILE A 109 -5.57 -2.60 10.33
N ALA A 110 -6.82 -2.23 10.60
CA ALA A 110 -7.91 -2.34 9.65
C ALA A 110 -8.03 -1.05 8.84
N GLY A 111 -8.23 -1.18 7.53
CA GLY A 111 -8.35 -0.04 6.66
C GLY A 111 -9.16 -0.31 5.41
N VAL A 112 -9.32 0.73 4.62
CA VAL A 112 -10.04 0.73 3.35
C VAL A 112 -9.20 1.47 2.33
N SER A 113 -9.03 0.89 1.15
CA SER A 113 -8.49 1.58 -0.02
C SER A 113 -9.61 1.88 -1.00
N ILE A 114 -9.63 3.09 -1.53
CA ILE A 114 -10.48 3.50 -2.65
C ILE A 114 -9.55 3.75 -3.83
N VAL A 115 -9.76 2.96 -4.90
CA VAL A 115 -8.85 2.93 -6.04
C VAL A 115 -9.63 3.23 -7.31
N ARG A 116 -9.11 4.12 -8.16
CA ARG A 116 -9.65 4.36 -9.50
C ARG A 116 -8.70 3.79 -10.54
N ILE A 117 -9.26 2.99 -11.43
CA ILE A 117 -8.54 2.37 -12.55
C ILE A 117 -8.90 3.13 -13.83
N ASP A 118 -7.90 3.51 -14.59
CA ASP A 118 -8.05 4.15 -15.90
C ASP A 118 -7.15 3.42 -16.90
N ASP A 119 -7.76 2.95 -17.97
CA ASP A 119 -7.08 2.18 -19.04
C ASP A 119 -6.19 1.04 -18.50
N GLY A 120 -6.73 0.29 -17.53
CA GLY A 120 -6.04 -0.86 -16.92
C GLY A 120 -4.92 -0.50 -15.95
N LYS A 121 -4.71 0.77 -15.64
CA LYS A 121 -3.69 1.27 -14.71
C LYS A 121 -4.34 2.00 -13.54
N ILE A 122 -3.66 2.01 -12.41
CA ILE A 122 -4.11 2.74 -11.24
C ILE A 122 -3.84 4.23 -11.44
N ALA A 123 -4.90 5.04 -11.48
CA ALA A 123 -4.82 6.48 -11.58
C ALA A 123 -4.88 7.17 -10.22
N ASP A 124 -5.71 6.67 -9.31
CA ASP A 124 -5.79 7.14 -7.92
C ASP A 124 -5.86 5.96 -6.97
N TRP A 125 -5.15 6.07 -5.86
CA TRP A 125 -5.20 5.15 -4.73
C TRP A 125 -5.24 5.95 -3.44
N ALA A 126 -6.25 5.74 -2.61
CA ALA A 126 -6.38 6.41 -1.32
C ALA A 126 -6.59 5.38 -0.21
N ASP A 127 -5.72 5.41 0.78
CA ASP A 127 -5.81 4.56 1.97
C ASP A 127 -6.39 5.33 3.15
N TYR A 128 -7.36 4.73 3.80
CA TYR A 128 -8.02 5.25 5.00
C TYR A 128 -7.91 4.23 6.12
N TYR A 129 -7.27 4.58 7.20
CA TYR A 129 -7.10 3.72 8.36
C TYR A 129 -6.78 4.54 9.62
N ASP A 130 -6.65 3.87 10.76
CA ASP A 130 -6.33 4.52 12.04
C ASP A 130 -4.91 5.13 12.02
N GLY A 131 -4.85 6.42 11.82
CA GLY A 131 -3.61 7.18 11.80
C GLY A 131 -2.89 7.27 13.16
N TRP A 132 -3.61 7.10 14.26
CA TRP A 132 -3.00 7.11 15.59
C TRP A 132 -2.00 5.97 15.76
N THR A 133 -2.39 4.76 15.40
CA THR A 133 -1.49 3.60 15.44
C THR A 133 -0.37 3.74 14.43
N ALA A 134 -0.69 4.11 13.20
CA ALA A 134 0.29 4.19 12.12
C ALA A 134 1.38 5.25 12.34
N ARG A 135 1.02 6.41 12.87
CA ARG A 135 1.97 7.52 13.13
C ARG A 135 2.99 7.22 14.22
N ARG A 136 2.75 6.20 15.01
CA ARG A 136 3.67 5.73 16.06
C ARG A 136 4.62 4.64 15.57
N THR A 137 4.57 4.30 14.30
CA THR A 137 5.42 3.27 13.73
C THR A 137 6.73 3.85 13.21
N PRO A 138 7.81 3.06 13.15
CA PRO A 138 9.09 3.50 12.58
C PRO A 138 8.99 4.02 11.14
N LEU A 139 8.05 3.50 10.35
CA LEU A 139 7.84 3.96 8.98
C LEU A 139 7.40 5.43 8.93
N ALA A 140 6.44 5.81 9.77
CA ALA A 140 5.98 7.19 9.86
C ALA A 140 7.09 8.13 10.33
N GLU A 141 7.90 7.70 11.30
CA GLU A 141 9.07 8.47 11.76
C GLU A 141 10.09 8.71 10.65
N HIS A 142 10.33 7.68 9.81
CA HIS A 142 11.25 7.80 8.68
C HIS A 142 10.82 8.84 7.65
N PHE A 143 9.52 9.00 7.43
CA PHE A 143 8.95 9.92 6.44
C PHE A 143 8.35 11.19 7.05
N THR A 144 8.74 11.58 8.27
CA THR A 144 8.21 12.76 8.96
C THR A 144 8.33 14.05 8.13
N GLU A 145 9.42 14.20 7.38
CA GLU A 145 9.66 15.37 6.52
C GLU A 145 8.74 15.44 5.30
N TRP A 146 8.08 14.31 4.95
CA TRP A 146 7.19 14.22 3.79
C TRP A 146 5.71 14.35 4.18
N ILE A 147 5.42 14.39 5.48
CA ILE A 147 4.05 14.49 5.99
C ILE A 147 3.56 15.94 5.83
N GLU A 148 2.46 16.08 5.11
CA GLU A 148 1.73 17.34 5.02
C GLU A 148 0.70 17.39 6.17
N TYR A 149 0.72 18.48 6.95
CA TYR A 149 -0.21 18.72 8.06
C TYR A 149 -1.39 19.56 7.62
#